data_ec78b58038508c812a828dbf01a3f6a5
#
_entry.id   ec78b58038508c812a828dbf01a3f6a5
#
_cell.length_a   1.000
_cell.length_b   1.000
_cell.length_c   1.000
_cell.angle_alpha   90.00
_cell.angle_beta   90.00
_cell.angle_gamma   90.00
#
_symmetry.space_group_name_H-M   'P 1'
#
loop_
_entity.id
_entity.type
_entity.pdbx_description
1 polymer ?
#
loop_
_entity_poly.entity_id
_entity_poly.type
_entity_poly.pdbx_seq_one_letter_code
_entity_poly.pdbx_strand_id
1 'polypeptide(L)'
;ELQTSHENELHPEPTLEEGIVEQNEQMPKISRMQTELLVSALQADFTRVATLQYTNSVGQARMSWLGIQEKQHDLSHKPNSDIDAQEKLTKINAW
;
A
#
# COMPACT_ATOMS: atom_id res chain seq x y z
N GLU A 1 23.27 13.00 -16.05
CA GLU A 1 23.96 12.15 -15.05
C GLU A 1 24.45 12.95 -13.85
N LEU A 2 25.07 14.12 -14.05
CA LEU A 2 25.48 14.98 -12.94
C LEU A 2 24.30 15.45 -12.10
N GLN A 3 23.19 15.77 -12.73
CA GLN A 3 21.96 16.15 -12.04
C GLN A 3 21.40 14.99 -11.23
N THR A 4 21.37 13.78 -11.79
CA THR A 4 20.92 12.59 -11.09
C THR A 4 21.78 12.28 -9.88
N SER A 5 23.12 12.39 -10.00
CA SER A 5 24.05 12.20 -8.88
C SER A 5 23.83 13.22 -7.77
N HIS A 6 23.59 14.48 -8.14
CA HIS A 6 23.29 15.55 -7.19
C HIS A 6 21.97 15.31 -6.45
N GLU A 7 20.94 14.91 -7.19
CA GLU A 7 19.65 14.59 -6.60
C GLU A 7 19.73 13.39 -5.65
N ASN A 8 20.56 12.38 -5.97
CA ASN A 8 20.79 11.24 -5.09
C ASN A 8 21.50 11.62 -3.79
N GLU A 9 22.37 12.64 -3.81
CA GLU A 9 22.98 13.17 -2.59
C GLU A 9 21.96 13.86 -1.69
N LEU A 10 21.02 14.62 -2.28
CA LEU A 10 19.96 15.34 -1.54
C LEU A 10 18.83 14.41 -1.13
N HIS A 11 18.49 13.44 -1.95
CA HIS A 11 17.38 12.52 -1.76
C HIS A 11 17.88 11.08 -1.98
N PRO A 12 18.53 10.49 -0.97
CA PRO A 12 19.11 9.16 -1.12
C PRO A 12 18.04 8.11 -1.39
N GLU A 13 18.41 7.10 -2.14
CA GLU A 13 17.54 5.99 -2.49
C GLU A 13 17.08 5.25 -1.22
N PRO A 14 15.78 4.94 -1.10
CA PRO A 14 15.28 4.18 0.05
C PRO A 14 15.92 2.79 0.13
N THR A 15 16.18 2.34 1.34
CA THR A 15 16.69 1.00 1.58
C THR A 15 15.57 -0.03 1.44
N LEU A 16 15.81 -1.07 0.64
CA LEU A 16 14.88 -2.17 0.49
C LEU A 16 15.20 -3.27 1.50
N GLU A 17 14.17 -3.79 2.16
CA GLU A 17 14.33 -4.95 3.03
C GLU A 17 14.35 -6.24 2.19
N GLU A 18 15.26 -7.16 2.55
CA GLU A 18 15.29 -8.48 1.93
C GLU A 18 14.23 -9.39 2.57
N GLY A 19 13.78 -10.40 1.81
CA GLY A 19 12.80 -11.37 2.30
C GLY A 19 11.36 -10.90 2.31
N ILE A 20 11.08 -9.71 1.78
CA ILE A 20 9.71 -9.22 1.64
C ILE A 20 9.07 -9.93 0.46
N VAL A 21 7.95 -10.60 0.72
CA VAL A 21 7.17 -11.32 -0.29
C VAL A 21 5.71 -10.84 -0.27
N GLU A 22 5.02 -11.06 -1.37
CA GLU A 22 3.63 -10.63 -1.52
C GLU A 22 2.68 -11.53 -0.73
N GLN A 23 2.58 -11.29 0.57
CA GLN A 23 1.70 -12.01 1.50
C GLN A 23 0.84 -11.01 2.27
N ASN A 24 -0.33 -11.45 2.74
CA ASN A 24 -1.26 -10.58 3.47
C ASN A 24 -0.62 -9.97 4.72
N GLU A 25 0.13 -10.75 5.49
CA GLU A 25 0.78 -10.30 6.73
C GLU A 25 1.88 -9.26 6.46
N GLN A 26 2.43 -9.24 5.26
CA GLN A 26 3.48 -8.31 4.87
C GLN A 26 2.94 -7.03 4.21
N MET A 27 1.64 -6.94 4.00
CA MET A 27 1.04 -5.79 3.31
C MET A 27 1.36 -4.45 3.98
N PRO A 28 1.33 -4.29 5.32
CA PRO A 28 1.71 -3.03 5.93
C PRO A 28 3.14 -2.62 5.61
N LYS A 29 4.09 -3.55 5.61
CA LYS A 29 5.49 -3.29 5.22
C LYS A 29 5.60 -2.91 3.75
N ILE A 30 4.96 -3.67 2.87
CA ILE A 30 4.95 -3.41 1.43
C ILE A 30 4.36 -2.03 1.16
N SER A 31 3.24 -1.69 1.79
CA SER A 31 2.59 -0.38 1.67
C SER A 31 3.54 0.75 2.06
N ARG A 32 4.22 0.61 3.19
CA ARG A 32 5.18 1.60 3.65
C ARG A 32 6.34 1.76 2.68
N MET A 33 6.93 0.65 2.24
CA MET A 33 8.07 0.68 1.31
C MET A 33 7.69 1.31 -0.02
N GLN A 34 6.54 0.97 -0.56
CA GLN A 34 6.04 1.55 -1.81
C GLN A 34 5.75 3.04 -1.67
N THR A 35 5.17 3.45 -0.55
CA THR A 35 4.90 4.86 -0.26
C THR A 35 6.21 5.65 -0.12
N GLU A 36 7.19 5.12 0.59
CA GLU A 36 8.51 5.75 0.73
C GLU A 36 9.21 5.90 -0.61
N LEU A 37 9.16 4.88 -1.46
CA LEU A 37 9.74 4.92 -2.80
C LEU A 37 9.06 6.00 -3.65
N LEU A 38 7.73 6.06 -3.61
CA LEU A 38 6.94 7.04 -4.35
C LEU A 38 7.26 8.46 -3.90
N VAL A 39 7.32 8.70 -2.60
CA VAL A 39 7.64 10.01 -2.03
C VAL A 39 9.07 10.42 -2.43
N SER A 40 10.03 9.49 -2.36
CA SER A 40 11.40 9.74 -2.78
C SER A 40 11.50 10.14 -4.25
N ALA A 41 10.76 9.46 -5.11
CA ALA A 41 10.72 9.77 -6.55
C ALA A 41 10.14 11.16 -6.82
N LEU A 42 9.09 11.56 -6.10
CA LEU A 42 8.50 12.89 -6.20
C LEU A 42 9.45 13.97 -5.68
N GLN A 43 10.10 13.74 -4.55
CA GLN A 43 11.04 14.70 -3.95
C GLN A 43 12.28 14.91 -4.83
N ALA A 44 12.75 13.85 -5.47
CA ALA A 44 13.92 13.91 -6.35
C ALA A 44 13.59 14.38 -7.78
N ASP A 45 12.31 14.69 -8.05
CA ASP A 45 11.81 15.12 -9.36
C ASP A 45 12.03 14.08 -10.47
N PHE A 46 12.10 12.79 -10.12
CA PHE A 46 12.09 11.71 -11.11
C PHE A 46 10.74 11.57 -11.78
N THR A 47 9.67 11.93 -11.07
CA THR A 47 8.32 11.98 -11.59
C THR A 47 7.55 13.10 -10.91
N ARG A 48 6.51 13.62 -11.54
CA ARG A 48 5.65 14.68 -10.99
C ARG A 48 4.22 14.21 -10.81
N VAL A 49 3.88 13.06 -11.37
CA VAL A 49 2.57 12.45 -11.24
C VAL A 49 2.78 10.97 -10.93
N ALA A 50 2.07 10.46 -9.94
CA ALA A 50 2.16 9.06 -9.55
C ALA A 50 0.82 8.55 -9.04
N THR A 51 0.59 7.26 -9.19
CA THR A 51 -0.55 6.56 -8.62
C THR A 51 -0.07 5.35 -7.85
N LEU A 52 -0.80 5.01 -6.78
CA LEU A 52 -0.51 3.82 -5.98
C LEU A 52 -1.75 2.95 -5.94
N GLN A 53 -1.63 1.73 -6.41
CA GLN A 53 -2.72 0.77 -6.43
C GLN A 53 -2.38 -0.40 -5.50
N TYR A 54 -3.27 -0.70 -4.57
CA TYR A 54 -3.05 -1.78 -3.59
C TYR A 54 -3.37 -3.16 -4.15
N THR A 55 -4.44 -3.26 -4.93
CA THR A 55 -4.87 -4.53 -5.51
C THR A 55 -5.47 -4.29 -6.89
N ASN A 56 -5.74 -5.36 -7.62
CA ASN A 56 -6.54 -5.27 -8.84
C ASN A 56 -8.03 -5.09 -8.48
N SER A 57 -8.91 -5.00 -9.48
CA SER A 57 -10.33 -4.67 -9.28
C SER A 57 -11.10 -5.71 -8.44
N VAL A 58 -10.65 -6.97 -8.42
CA VAL A 58 -11.19 -8.02 -7.56
C VAL A 58 -10.11 -8.37 -6.54
N GLY A 59 -9.94 -7.49 -5.56
CA GLY A 59 -8.88 -7.61 -4.58
C GLY A 59 -9.01 -8.87 -3.72
N GLN A 60 -7.99 -9.71 -3.75
CA GLN A 60 -7.94 -10.95 -2.97
C GLN A 60 -7.21 -10.78 -1.64
N ALA A 61 -6.67 -9.61 -1.38
CA ALA A 61 -5.94 -9.34 -0.15
C ALA A 61 -6.85 -9.39 1.08
N ARG A 62 -6.31 -9.94 2.16
CA ARG A 62 -6.97 -10.01 3.47
C ARG A 62 -6.19 -9.14 4.44
N MET A 63 -6.88 -8.26 5.12
CA MET A 63 -6.26 -7.35 6.09
C MET A 63 -6.09 -8.06 7.44
N SER A 64 -5.32 -9.15 7.45
CA SER A 64 -5.16 -10.02 8.62
C SER A 64 -4.61 -9.29 9.84
N TRP A 65 -3.77 -8.27 9.65
CA TRP A 65 -3.22 -7.45 10.73
C TRP A 65 -4.27 -6.58 11.44
N LEU A 66 -5.45 -6.41 10.83
CA LEU A 66 -6.59 -5.73 11.45
C LEU A 66 -7.55 -6.71 12.12
N GLY A 67 -7.23 -8.01 12.12
CA GLY A 67 -8.09 -9.06 12.64
C GLY A 67 -9.24 -9.42 11.70
N ILE A 68 -9.14 -9.06 10.42
CA ILE A 68 -10.16 -9.32 9.42
C ILE A 68 -9.67 -10.41 8.49
N GLN A 69 -10.38 -11.54 8.45
CA GLN A 69 -10.02 -12.69 7.63
C GLN A 69 -10.71 -12.70 6.27
N GLU A 70 -11.81 -11.96 6.14
CA GLU A 70 -12.54 -11.86 4.89
C GLU A 70 -11.83 -10.90 3.93
N LYS A 71 -11.92 -11.19 2.63
CA LYS A 71 -11.39 -10.30 1.60
C LYS A 71 -12.24 -9.04 1.49
N GLN A 72 -11.61 -7.90 1.26
CA GLN A 72 -12.32 -6.63 1.14
C GLN A 72 -13.39 -6.68 0.04
N HIS A 73 -13.08 -7.31 -1.09
CA HIS A 73 -14.04 -7.45 -2.20
C HIS A 73 -15.31 -8.21 -1.77
N ASP A 74 -15.15 -9.33 -1.04
CA ASP A 74 -16.27 -10.12 -0.55
C ASP A 74 -17.14 -9.32 0.44
N LEU A 75 -16.50 -8.55 1.33
CA LEU A 75 -17.22 -7.68 2.26
C LEU A 75 -18.02 -6.59 1.53
N SER A 76 -17.50 -6.09 0.40
CA SER A 76 -18.17 -5.04 -0.38
C SER A 76 -19.50 -5.51 -0.99
N HIS A 77 -19.69 -6.82 -1.14
CA HIS A 77 -20.94 -7.40 -1.64
C HIS A 77 -21.98 -7.67 -0.56
N LYS A 78 -21.66 -7.45 0.70
CA LYS A 78 -22.61 -7.66 1.81
C LYS A 78 -23.63 -6.53 1.86
N PRO A 79 -24.90 -6.82 2.27
CA PRO A 79 -25.91 -5.79 2.36
C PRO A 79 -25.63 -4.77 3.46
N ASN A 80 -26.21 -3.59 3.36
CA ASN A 80 -26.04 -2.53 4.35
C ASN A 80 -26.54 -2.93 5.74
N SER A 81 -27.45 -3.89 5.83
CA SER A 81 -27.96 -4.43 7.09
C SER A 81 -26.96 -5.33 7.81
N ASP A 82 -25.91 -5.78 7.14
CA ASP A 82 -24.84 -6.57 7.77
C ASP A 82 -23.86 -5.61 8.47
N ILE A 83 -24.14 -5.32 9.73
CA ILE A 83 -23.38 -4.35 10.53
C ILE A 83 -21.94 -4.82 10.72
N ASP A 84 -21.71 -6.11 10.91
CA ASP A 84 -20.36 -6.66 11.07
C ASP A 84 -19.51 -6.41 9.83
N ALA A 85 -20.06 -6.66 8.64
CA ALA A 85 -19.35 -6.37 7.39
C ALA A 85 -19.07 -4.88 7.21
N GLN A 86 -20.02 -4.00 7.57
CA GLN A 86 -19.82 -2.55 7.49
C GLN A 86 -18.73 -2.06 8.45
N GLU A 87 -18.67 -2.59 9.65
CA GLU A 87 -17.63 -2.26 10.60
C GLU A 87 -16.24 -2.70 10.10
N LYS A 88 -16.15 -3.89 9.52
CA LYS A 88 -14.89 -4.39 8.92
C LYS A 88 -14.43 -3.53 7.76
N LEU A 89 -15.36 -3.14 6.86
CA LEU A 89 -15.05 -2.23 5.75
C LEU A 89 -14.57 -0.87 6.26
N THR A 90 -15.17 -0.36 7.32
CA THR A 90 -14.75 0.90 7.94
C THR A 90 -13.31 0.82 8.43
N LYS A 91 -12.94 -0.26 9.09
CA LYS A 91 -11.55 -0.49 9.56
C LYS A 91 -10.57 -0.54 8.39
N ILE A 92 -10.92 -1.26 7.33
CA ILE A 92 -10.08 -1.36 6.13
C ILE A 92 -9.89 0.01 5.49
N ASN A 93 -10.97 0.77 5.34
CA ASN A 93 -10.91 2.08 4.70
C ASN A 93 -10.17 3.13 5.54
N ALA A 94 -10.15 2.95 6.86
CA ALA A 94 -9.42 3.84 7.76
C ALA A 94 -7.91 3.55 7.79
N TRP A 95 -7.51 2.35 7.42
CA TRP A 95 -6.10 1.97 7.37
C TRP A 95 -5.39 2.60 6.17
#